data_269d1179dfe204ee13eb2243c421f78e
#
_entry.id   269d1179dfe204ee13eb2243c421f78e
#
_cell.length_a   1.000
_cell.length_b   1.000
_cell.length_c   1.000
_cell.angle_alpha   90.00
_cell.angle_beta   90.00
_cell.angle_gamma   90.00
#
_symmetry.space_group_name_H-M   'P 1'
#
loop_
_entity.id
_entity.type
_entity.pdbx_description
1 polymer ?
#
loop_
_entity_poly.entity_id
_entity_poly.type
_entity_poly.pdbx_seq_one_letter_code
_entity_poly.pdbx_strand_id
1 'polypeptide(L)'
;MIRAVLAVELSQELRAKLAALQQELKQSLEPELKRGTRISWVQPASLHLTIKFLGETDEQVIDPLRAAVEQAIGSQMVVNVPLERLGGFPRPQSPRVLWVGPSENWEKGMDAKRITEIYATIEQVCEDSRFLREAKPFSPHLTVARIKTGERHVGAALTQSGVLDHPLLLGPLVVESVVLIKSELKPTGSVYTKLWSVRLNGK
;
A
#
# COMPACT_ATOMS: atom_id res chain seq x y z
N MET A 1 -11.90 10.35 18.62
CA MET A 1 -11.99 9.64 17.32
C MET A 1 -10.82 10.04 16.45
N ILE A 2 -10.13 9.10 15.84
CA ILE A 2 -9.01 9.31 14.91
C ILE A 2 -9.26 8.47 13.65
N ARG A 3 -8.75 8.91 12.52
CA ARG A 3 -8.74 8.08 11.31
C ARG A 3 -7.51 7.20 11.33
N ALA A 4 -7.70 5.88 11.33
CA ALA A 4 -6.63 4.92 11.53
C ALA A 4 -6.51 3.89 10.39
N VAL A 5 -5.30 3.37 10.19
CA VAL A 5 -4.97 2.35 9.20
C VAL A 5 -3.88 1.42 9.75
N LEU A 6 -4.05 0.12 9.57
CA LEU A 6 -3.02 -0.89 9.77
C LEU A 6 -2.19 -1.01 8.48
N ALA A 7 -0.89 -0.91 8.61
CA ALA A 7 0.01 -0.82 7.46
C ALA A 7 1.38 -1.45 7.75
N VAL A 8 2.16 -1.64 6.68
CA VAL A 8 3.59 -1.96 6.74
C VAL A 8 4.38 -0.75 6.29
N GLU A 9 5.35 -0.33 7.09
CA GLU A 9 6.26 0.76 6.75
C GLU A 9 7.36 0.31 5.79
N LEU A 10 7.88 1.25 5.02
CA LEU A 10 8.99 1.02 4.12
C LEU A 10 10.32 1.45 4.76
N SER A 11 11.40 0.77 4.39
CA SER A 11 12.76 1.25 4.68
C SER A 11 13.04 2.58 3.96
N GLN A 12 14.01 3.34 4.47
CA GLN A 12 14.44 4.59 3.82
C GLN A 12 14.96 4.35 2.40
N GLU A 13 15.70 3.26 2.19
CA GLU A 13 16.22 2.89 0.86
C GLU A 13 15.08 2.65 -0.12
N LEU A 14 14.08 1.86 0.27
CA LEU A 14 12.94 1.57 -0.59
C LEU A 14 12.10 2.83 -0.88
N ARG A 15 11.95 3.73 0.10
CA ARG A 15 11.31 5.04 -0.11
C ARG A 15 12.04 5.88 -1.14
N ALA A 16 13.38 5.91 -1.09
CA ALA A 16 14.20 6.65 -2.05
C ALA A 16 14.06 6.08 -3.47
N LYS A 17 14.08 4.76 -3.63
CA LYS A 17 13.87 4.09 -4.93
C LYS A 17 12.47 4.38 -5.49
N LEU A 18 11.44 4.36 -4.66
CA LEU A 18 10.08 4.69 -5.08
C LEU A 18 9.91 6.17 -5.43
N ALA A 19 10.60 7.07 -4.73
CA ALA A 19 10.64 8.49 -5.08
C ALA A 19 11.28 8.72 -6.45
N ALA A 20 12.38 8.02 -6.76
CA ALA A 20 13.02 8.05 -8.07
C ALA A 20 12.07 7.52 -9.15
N LEU A 21 11.44 6.36 -8.93
CA LEU A 21 10.44 5.81 -9.84
C LEU A 21 9.28 6.81 -10.09
N GLN A 22 8.78 7.48 -9.06
CA GLN A 22 7.74 8.49 -9.24
C GLN A 22 8.19 9.64 -10.13
N GLN A 23 9.46 10.07 -10.05
CA GLN A 23 10.01 11.11 -10.93
C GLN A 23 10.14 10.62 -12.37
N GLU A 24 10.64 9.40 -12.58
CA GLU A 24 10.72 8.77 -13.91
C GLU A 24 9.32 8.65 -14.54
N LEU A 25 8.32 8.19 -13.77
CA LEU A 25 6.94 8.11 -14.25
C LEU A 25 6.35 9.47 -14.61
N LYS A 26 6.62 10.52 -13.81
CA LYS A 26 6.18 11.89 -14.13
C LYS A 26 6.77 12.34 -15.46
N GLN A 27 8.08 12.18 -15.66
CA GLN A 27 8.77 12.57 -16.89
C GLN A 27 8.27 11.78 -18.11
N SER A 28 8.05 10.48 -17.96
CA SER A 28 7.60 9.61 -19.05
C SER A 28 6.13 9.86 -19.44
N LEU A 29 5.27 10.22 -18.49
CA LEU A 29 3.84 10.42 -18.74
C LEU A 29 3.52 11.84 -19.18
N GLU A 30 4.23 12.85 -18.68
CA GLU A 30 3.92 14.27 -18.92
C GLU A 30 3.73 14.65 -20.39
N PRO A 31 4.57 14.20 -21.36
CA PRO A 31 4.43 14.54 -22.78
C PRO A 31 3.10 14.04 -23.39
N GLU A 32 2.57 12.94 -22.85
CA GLU A 32 1.38 12.26 -23.37
C GLU A 32 0.09 12.69 -22.66
N LEU A 33 0.19 13.47 -21.57
CA LEU A 33 -0.97 13.90 -20.78
C LEU A 33 -1.71 15.05 -21.48
N LYS A 34 -3.01 14.88 -21.66
CA LYS A 34 -3.86 15.94 -22.21
C LYS A 34 -4.21 16.98 -21.13
N ARG A 35 -4.49 18.19 -21.59
CA ARG A 35 -4.95 19.29 -20.73
C ARG A 35 -6.15 18.86 -19.89
N GLY A 36 -6.12 19.19 -18.59
CA GLY A 36 -7.16 18.82 -17.65
C GLY A 36 -6.93 17.49 -16.91
N THR A 37 -5.89 16.72 -17.27
CA THR A 37 -5.48 15.54 -16.50
C THR A 37 -4.86 15.96 -15.17
N ARG A 38 -5.28 15.33 -14.08
CA ARG A 38 -4.78 15.62 -12.72
C ARG A 38 -4.38 14.34 -12.01
N ILE A 39 -3.10 14.23 -11.70
CA ILE A 39 -2.50 13.11 -10.95
C ILE A 39 -2.03 13.65 -9.59
N SER A 40 -2.47 13.00 -8.52
CA SER A 40 -2.02 13.25 -7.15
C SER A 40 -1.01 12.19 -6.75
N TRP A 41 0.26 12.55 -6.76
CA TRP A 41 1.35 11.66 -6.36
C TRP A 41 1.40 11.53 -4.84
N VAL A 42 1.56 10.30 -4.33
CA VAL A 42 1.74 10.07 -2.90
C VAL A 42 3.11 10.57 -2.48
N GLN A 43 3.16 11.35 -1.39
CA GLN A 43 4.44 11.79 -0.84
C GLN A 43 5.29 10.57 -0.43
N PRO A 44 6.60 10.53 -0.75
CA PRO A 44 7.44 9.38 -0.41
C PRO A 44 7.41 8.99 1.07
N ALA A 45 7.35 9.98 1.98
CA ALA A 45 7.21 9.74 3.42
C ALA A 45 5.89 9.07 3.81
N SER A 46 4.87 9.17 2.96
CA SER A 46 3.53 8.61 3.19
C SER A 46 3.31 7.26 2.51
N LEU A 47 4.29 6.74 1.78
CA LEU A 47 4.19 5.44 1.14
C LEU A 47 4.17 4.32 2.19
N HIS A 48 3.22 3.42 2.07
CA HIS A 48 3.05 2.24 2.93
C HIS A 48 2.25 1.15 2.20
N LEU A 49 2.43 -0.09 2.62
CA LEU A 49 1.51 -1.17 2.24
C LEU A 49 0.34 -1.15 3.22
N THR A 50 -0.86 -0.92 2.71
CA THR A 50 -2.07 -0.98 3.55
C THR A 50 -2.46 -2.42 3.80
N ILE A 51 -2.62 -2.77 5.08
CA ILE A 51 -3.21 -4.05 5.49
C ILE A 51 -4.71 -3.87 5.65
N LYS A 52 -5.15 -2.87 6.45
CA LYS A 52 -6.58 -2.63 6.68
C LYS A 52 -6.87 -1.17 7.00
N PHE A 53 -7.88 -0.61 6.36
CA PHE A 53 -8.45 0.68 6.77
C PHE A 53 -9.43 0.46 7.92
N LEU A 54 -9.19 1.13 9.05
CA LEU A 54 -10.09 1.09 10.20
C LEU A 54 -11.13 2.23 10.18
N GLY A 55 -10.85 3.29 9.40
CA GLY A 55 -11.72 4.47 9.35
C GLY A 55 -11.66 5.29 10.64
N GLU A 56 -12.80 5.88 11.02
CA GLU A 56 -12.94 6.62 12.28
C GLU A 56 -12.94 5.64 13.46
N THR A 57 -11.91 5.74 14.30
CA THR A 57 -11.58 4.80 15.37
C THR A 57 -11.61 5.53 16.70
N ASP A 58 -12.26 4.93 17.72
CA ASP A 58 -12.19 5.41 19.08
C ASP A 58 -10.78 5.16 19.64
N GLU A 59 -10.22 6.17 20.29
CA GLU A 59 -8.88 6.07 20.87
C GLU A 59 -8.80 5.03 21.99
N GLN A 60 -9.90 4.70 22.65
CA GLN A 60 -9.97 3.67 23.69
C GLN A 60 -9.74 2.25 23.14
N VAL A 61 -9.95 2.03 21.84
CA VAL A 61 -9.74 0.72 21.17
C VAL A 61 -8.28 0.50 20.78
N ILE A 62 -7.44 1.53 20.77
CA ILE A 62 -6.08 1.48 20.22
C ILE A 62 -5.18 0.47 20.96
N ASP A 63 -5.12 0.55 22.29
CA ASP A 63 -4.29 -0.34 23.10
C ASP A 63 -4.82 -1.79 23.14
N PRO A 64 -6.13 -2.03 23.34
CA PRO A 64 -6.72 -3.36 23.18
C PRO A 64 -6.45 -3.99 21.80
N LEU A 65 -6.60 -3.22 20.71
CA LEU A 65 -6.33 -3.69 19.37
C LEU A 65 -4.86 -4.07 19.19
N ARG A 66 -3.91 -3.27 19.74
CA ARG A 66 -2.48 -3.61 19.72
C ARG A 66 -2.23 -4.97 20.34
N ALA A 67 -2.73 -5.20 21.55
CA ALA A 67 -2.53 -6.45 22.28
C ALA A 67 -3.10 -7.65 21.52
N ALA A 68 -4.30 -7.51 20.95
CA ALA A 68 -4.93 -8.55 20.15
C ALA A 68 -4.15 -8.86 18.87
N VAL A 69 -3.67 -7.83 18.13
CA VAL A 69 -2.83 -8.01 16.96
C VAL A 69 -1.50 -8.68 17.32
N GLU A 70 -0.84 -8.25 18.42
CA GLU A 70 0.42 -8.84 18.87
C GLU A 70 0.27 -10.32 19.22
N GLN A 71 -0.77 -10.68 19.91
CA GLN A 71 -1.10 -12.08 20.23
C GLN A 71 -1.33 -12.91 18.96
N ALA A 72 -1.99 -12.33 17.96
CA ALA A 72 -2.43 -13.05 16.76
C ALA A 72 -1.31 -13.24 15.72
N ILE A 73 -0.44 -12.24 15.53
CA ILE A 73 0.59 -12.29 14.47
C ILE A 73 2.03 -12.29 14.97
N GLY A 74 2.26 -12.13 16.27
CA GLY A 74 3.62 -12.02 16.82
C GLY A 74 4.52 -13.23 16.57
N SER A 75 3.96 -14.43 16.38
CA SER A 75 4.69 -15.66 16.03
C SER A 75 4.80 -15.90 14.52
N GLN A 76 4.20 -15.06 13.68
CA GLN A 76 4.26 -15.21 12.23
C GLN A 76 5.65 -14.90 11.69
N MET A 77 6.01 -15.54 10.57
CA MET A 77 7.30 -15.33 9.90
C MET A 77 7.31 -14.01 9.11
N VAL A 78 8.49 -13.42 9.01
CA VAL A 78 8.75 -12.30 8.11
C VAL A 78 8.45 -12.69 6.65
N VAL A 79 7.84 -11.78 5.90
CA VAL A 79 7.43 -12.00 4.51
C VAL A 79 8.10 -10.98 3.59
N ASN A 80 8.56 -11.42 2.43
CA ASN A 80 9.11 -10.56 1.39
C ASN A 80 8.09 -10.38 0.26
N VAL A 81 7.68 -9.13 0.03
CA VAL A 81 6.80 -8.74 -1.07
C VAL A 81 7.65 -8.00 -2.12
N PRO A 82 8.03 -8.65 -3.23
CA PRO A 82 8.83 -8.00 -4.25
C PRO A 82 8.04 -6.92 -4.97
N LEU A 83 8.70 -5.81 -5.29
CA LEU A 83 8.11 -4.69 -6.00
C LEU A 83 8.60 -4.72 -7.46
N GLU A 84 7.93 -5.53 -8.27
CA GLU A 84 8.37 -5.91 -9.62
C GLU A 84 7.50 -5.34 -10.73
N ARG A 85 6.27 -4.90 -10.41
CA ARG A 85 5.29 -4.51 -11.39
C ARG A 85 4.63 -3.17 -11.06
N LEU A 86 4.52 -2.30 -12.07
CA LEU A 86 3.60 -1.17 -12.05
C LEU A 86 2.22 -1.63 -12.54
N GLY A 87 1.18 -1.19 -11.86
CA GLY A 87 -0.19 -1.52 -12.23
C GLY A 87 -1.17 -0.38 -11.99
N GLY A 88 -2.42 -0.60 -12.37
CA GLY A 88 -3.49 0.39 -12.20
C GLY A 88 -4.82 -0.24 -11.79
N PHE A 89 -5.48 0.32 -10.78
CA PHE A 89 -6.85 -0.06 -10.43
C PHE A 89 -7.88 0.95 -10.95
N PRO A 90 -9.05 0.51 -11.43
CA PRO A 90 -9.49 -0.89 -11.60
C PRO A 90 -8.76 -1.64 -12.73
N ARG A 91 -8.17 -0.91 -13.69
CA ARG A 91 -7.38 -1.47 -14.81
C ARG A 91 -6.39 -0.44 -15.33
N PRO A 92 -5.23 -0.85 -15.89
CA PRO A 92 -4.20 0.08 -16.37
C PRO A 92 -4.67 1.02 -17.49
N GLN A 93 -5.64 0.61 -18.32
CA GLN A 93 -6.17 1.41 -19.45
C GLN A 93 -7.02 2.60 -18.99
N SER A 94 -7.52 2.58 -17.76
CA SER A 94 -8.29 3.68 -17.17
C SER A 94 -8.12 3.67 -15.64
N PRO A 95 -6.91 3.94 -15.13
CA PRO A 95 -6.60 3.79 -13.72
C PRO A 95 -7.12 4.97 -12.90
N ARG A 96 -7.65 4.68 -11.71
CA ARG A 96 -7.87 5.66 -10.64
C ARG A 96 -6.75 5.66 -9.62
N VAL A 97 -6.01 4.57 -9.55
CA VAL A 97 -4.86 4.37 -8.67
C VAL A 97 -3.74 3.75 -9.47
N LEU A 98 -2.54 4.33 -9.40
CA LEU A 98 -1.31 3.68 -9.83
C LEU A 98 -0.65 3.06 -8.61
N TRP A 99 -0.17 1.84 -8.78
CA TRP A 99 0.42 1.07 -7.70
C TRP A 99 1.64 0.28 -8.16
N VAL A 100 2.50 -0.05 -7.21
CA VAL A 100 3.64 -0.95 -7.38
C VAL A 100 3.42 -2.16 -6.48
N GLY A 101 3.70 -3.35 -6.99
CA GLY A 101 3.48 -4.58 -6.26
C GLY A 101 4.19 -5.78 -6.88
N PRO A 102 3.87 -6.99 -6.39
CA PRO A 102 4.47 -8.23 -6.87
C PRO A 102 3.99 -8.62 -8.27
N SER A 103 4.72 -9.53 -8.89
CA SER A 103 4.32 -10.18 -10.13
C SER A 103 3.25 -11.27 -9.88
N GLU A 104 2.52 -11.65 -10.93
CA GLU A 104 1.53 -12.73 -10.86
C GLU A 104 2.15 -14.10 -10.49
N ASN A 105 3.43 -14.30 -10.82
CA ASN A 105 4.13 -15.53 -10.45
C ASN A 105 4.38 -15.60 -8.95
N TRP A 106 4.72 -14.47 -8.30
CA TRP A 106 4.90 -14.41 -6.87
C TRP A 106 3.60 -14.74 -6.10
N GLU A 107 2.43 -14.37 -6.64
CA GLU A 107 1.13 -14.64 -6.01
C GLU A 107 0.86 -16.13 -5.79
N LYS A 108 1.57 -17.02 -6.48
CA LYS A 108 1.49 -18.48 -6.33
C LYS A 108 2.48 -19.03 -5.29
N GLY A 109 3.37 -18.20 -4.77
CA GLY A 109 4.45 -18.56 -3.87
C GLY A 109 4.06 -18.67 -2.40
N MET A 110 5.00 -19.13 -1.58
CA MET A 110 4.79 -19.29 -0.13
C MET A 110 4.62 -17.96 0.59
N ASP A 111 5.38 -16.94 0.21
CA ASP A 111 5.29 -15.62 0.84
C ASP A 111 3.94 -14.93 0.54
N ALA A 112 3.37 -15.18 -0.64
CA ALA A 112 2.03 -14.72 -0.97
C ALA A 112 0.95 -15.38 -0.08
N LYS A 113 1.09 -16.67 0.21
CA LYS A 113 0.20 -17.37 1.14
C LYS A 113 0.35 -16.82 2.56
N ARG A 114 1.60 -16.64 3.04
CA ARG A 114 1.88 -16.12 4.38
C ARG A 114 1.30 -14.73 4.61
N ILE A 115 1.49 -13.81 3.66
CA ILE A 115 0.94 -12.45 3.83
C ILE A 115 -0.59 -12.47 3.78
N THR A 116 -1.18 -13.36 3.00
CA THR A 116 -2.63 -13.55 2.95
C THR A 116 -3.16 -14.12 4.27
N GLU A 117 -2.43 -15.02 4.91
CA GLU A 117 -2.76 -15.56 6.24
C GLU A 117 -2.64 -14.49 7.32
N ILE A 118 -1.56 -13.68 7.30
CA ILE A 118 -1.40 -12.53 8.20
C ILE A 118 -2.58 -11.55 8.03
N TYR A 119 -2.92 -11.24 6.78
CA TYR A 119 -4.07 -10.38 6.48
C TYR A 119 -5.38 -10.96 7.03
N ALA A 120 -5.67 -12.23 6.77
CA ALA A 120 -6.89 -12.91 7.24
C ALA A 120 -6.97 -12.92 8.77
N THR A 121 -5.85 -13.16 9.44
CA THR A 121 -5.75 -13.13 10.91
C THR A 121 -6.03 -11.73 11.45
N ILE A 122 -5.46 -10.69 10.85
CA ILE A 122 -5.71 -9.29 11.22
C ILE A 122 -7.18 -8.90 10.94
N GLU A 123 -7.76 -9.34 9.82
CA GLU A 123 -9.19 -9.13 9.53
C GLU A 123 -10.07 -9.71 10.65
N GLN A 124 -9.78 -10.94 11.11
CA GLN A 124 -10.53 -11.57 12.20
C GLN A 124 -10.39 -10.79 13.50
N VAL A 125 -9.18 -10.40 13.90
CA VAL A 125 -8.94 -9.56 15.10
C VAL A 125 -9.72 -8.23 15.01
N CYS A 126 -9.74 -7.61 13.85
CA CYS A 126 -10.48 -6.38 13.65
C CYS A 126 -12.00 -6.59 13.72
N GLU A 127 -12.52 -7.70 13.15
CA GLU A 127 -13.93 -8.05 13.24
C GLU A 127 -14.36 -8.31 14.69
N ASP A 128 -13.57 -9.03 15.47
CA ASP A 128 -13.77 -9.25 16.91
C ASP A 128 -13.76 -7.93 17.70
N SER A 129 -12.99 -6.94 17.20
CA SER A 129 -12.93 -5.57 17.73
C SER A 129 -14.01 -4.65 17.14
N ARG A 130 -15.03 -5.20 16.46
CA ARG A 130 -16.18 -4.52 15.85
C ARG A 130 -15.87 -3.61 14.66
N PHE A 131 -14.74 -3.80 13.98
CA PHE A 131 -14.50 -3.18 12.69
C PHE A 131 -15.15 -3.99 11.57
N LEU A 132 -15.62 -3.30 10.53
CA LEU A 132 -16.21 -3.95 9.37
C LEU A 132 -15.16 -4.72 8.59
N ARG A 133 -15.53 -5.91 8.11
CA ARG A 133 -14.69 -6.71 7.24
C ARG A 133 -14.53 -6.06 5.86
N GLU A 134 -13.33 -6.16 5.28
CA GLU A 134 -13.13 -5.68 3.91
C GLU A 134 -13.80 -6.62 2.91
N ALA A 135 -14.60 -6.06 2.01
CA ALA A 135 -15.34 -6.86 1.03
C ALA A 135 -14.49 -7.32 -0.15
N LYS A 136 -13.33 -6.69 -0.38
CA LYS A 136 -12.47 -6.99 -1.52
C LYS A 136 -11.36 -7.96 -1.11
N PRO A 137 -10.95 -8.86 -2.00
CA PRO A 137 -9.78 -9.69 -1.79
C PRO A 137 -8.54 -8.84 -1.52
N PHE A 138 -7.67 -9.32 -0.62
CA PHE A 138 -6.40 -8.67 -0.36
C PHE A 138 -5.47 -8.80 -1.58
N SER A 139 -4.91 -7.68 -1.98
CA SER A 139 -3.90 -7.60 -3.05
C SER A 139 -2.79 -6.68 -2.56
N PRO A 140 -1.62 -7.21 -2.20
CA PRO A 140 -0.52 -6.40 -1.66
C PRO A 140 0.00 -5.43 -2.72
N HIS A 141 -0.07 -4.13 -2.42
CA HIS A 141 0.41 -3.08 -3.32
C HIS A 141 0.76 -1.80 -2.57
N LEU A 142 1.65 -1.01 -3.15
CA LEU A 142 1.96 0.35 -2.72
C LEU A 142 1.31 1.33 -3.67
N THR A 143 0.38 2.13 -3.19
CA THR A 143 -0.21 3.22 -3.99
C THR A 143 0.82 4.32 -4.20
N VAL A 144 1.23 4.57 -5.45
CA VAL A 144 2.20 5.62 -5.80
C VAL A 144 1.54 6.90 -6.32
N ALA A 145 0.34 6.80 -6.90
CA ALA A 145 -0.42 7.95 -7.35
C ALA A 145 -1.93 7.67 -7.39
N ARG A 146 -2.72 8.74 -7.32
CA ARG A 146 -4.18 8.71 -7.50
C ARG A 146 -4.56 9.66 -8.64
N ILE A 147 -5.30 9.16 -9.60
CA ILE A 147 -5.79 9.95 -10.73
C ILE A 147 -7.09 10.63 -10.30
N LYS A 148 -7.10 11.95 -10.33
CA LYS A 148 -8.26 12.76 -9.96
C LYS A 148 -9.18 13.03 -11.15
N THR A 149 -8.58 13.22 -12.32
CA THR A 149 -9.29 13.43 -13.60
C THR A 149 -8.43 12.94 -14.76
N GLY A 150 -9.04 12.45 -15.83
CA GLY A 150 -8.35 12.06 -17.06
C GLY A 150 -7.83 10.63 -17.05
N GLU A 151 -8.53 9.69 -16.42
CA GLU A 151 -8.12 8.29 -16.25
C GLU A 151 -7.76 7.63 -17.59
N ARG A 152 -8.55 7.87 -18.64
CA ARG A 152 -8.28 7.32 -20.00
C ARG A 152 -7.03 7.91 -20.63
N HIS A 153 -6.75 9.20 -20.37
CA HIS A 153 -5.53 9.85 -20.87
C HIS A 153 -4.30 9.28 -20.19
N VAL A 154 -4.38 9.08 -18.85
CA VAL A 154 -3.30 8.42 -18.11
C VAL A 154 -3.09 6.98 -18.61
N GLY A 155 -4.17 6.23 -18.85
CA GLY A 155 -4.06 4.87 -19.39
C GLY A 155 -3.41 4.83 -20.78
N ALA A 156 -3.75 5.77 -21.64
CA ALA A 156 -3.10 5.89 -22.97
C ALA A 156 -1.60 6.24 -22.82
N ALA A 157 -1.27 7.21 -21.95
CA ALA A 157 0.11 7.60 -21.69
C ALA A 157 0.96 6.44 -21.12
N LEU A 158 0.40 5.65 -20.21
CA LEU A 158 1.06 4.44 -19.69
C LEU A 158 1.36 3.41 -20.78
N THR A 159 0.44 3.23 -21.71
CA THR A 159 0.62 2.30 -22.84
C THR A 159 1.66 2.83 -23.83
N GLN A 160 1.58 4.12 -24.18
CA GLN A 160 2.48 4.74 -25.16
C GLN A 160 3.91 4.84 -24.67
N SER A 161 4.10 5.12 -23.38
CA SER A 161 5.44 5.19 -22.75
C SER A 161 6.11 3.82 -22.55
N GLY A 162 5.36 2.71 -22.65
CA GLY A 162 5.88 1.36 -22.44
C GLY A 162 6.28 1.05 -20.98
N VAL A 163 5.99 1.93 -20.03
CA VAL A 163 6.41 1.75 -18.62
C VAL A 163 5.76 0.53 -17.93
N LEU A 164 4.66 0.02 -18.48
CA LEU A 164 3.99 -1.18 -17.98
C LEU A 164 4.66 -2.49 -18.43
N ASP A 165 5.47 -2.45 -19.48
CA ASP A 165 6.02 -3.62 -20.15
C ASP A 165 7.38 -4.04 -19.55
N HIS A 166 7.94 -3.19 -18.68
CA HIS A 166 9.24 -3.43 -18.06
C HIS A 166 9.09 -3.82 -16.58
N PRO A 167 9.79 -4.88 -16.14
CA PRO A 167 9.81 -5.23 -14.73
C PRO A 167 10.55 -4.15 -13.92
N LEU A 168 10.03 -3.85 -12.75
CA LEU A 168 10.67 -2.95 -11.80
C LEU A 168 11.72 -3.71 -10.98
N LEU A 169 12.86 -3.08 -10.69
CA LEU A 169 13.94 -3.64 -9.89
C LEU A 169 14.12 -2.87 -8.56
N LEU A 170 13.02 -2.70 -7.83
CA LEU A 170 13.03 -1.93 -6.58
C LEU A 170 13.52 -2.75 -5.37
N GLY A 171 13.47 -4.07 -5.48
CA GLY A 171 13.72 -4.99 -4.38
C GLY A 171 12.45 -5.29 -3.57
N PRO A 172 12.55 -6.10 -2.50
CA PRO A 172 11.40 -6.50 -1.71
C PRO A 172 11.01 -5.44 -0.67
N LEU A 173 9.72 -5.31 -0.43
CA LEU A 173 9.20 -4.79 0.83
C LEU A 173 9.28 -5.92 1.86
N VAL A 174 10.06 -5.74 2.91
CA VAL A 174 10.17 -6.70 4.02
C VAL A 174 9.05 -6.40 5.02
N VAL A 175 8.13 -7.34 5.16
CA VAL A 175 7.04 -7.28 6.15
C VAL A 175 7.54 -7.91 7.44
N GLU A 176 8.22 -7.12 8.25
CA GLU A 176 8.73 -7.52 9.57
C GLU A 176 7.88 -7.00 10.73
N SER A 177 6.99 -6.05 10.46
CA SER A 177 6.08 -5.50 11.45
C SER A 177 4.82 -4.93 10.80
N VAL A 178 3.74 -4.91 11.58
CA VAL A 178 2.51 -4.17 11.25
C VAL A 178 2.41 -2.99 12.21
N VAL A 179 2.09 -1.82 11.67
CA VAL A 179 1.96 -0.58 12.42
C VAL A 179 0.53 -0.05 12.37
N LEU A 180 0.08 0.59 13.44
CA LEU A 180 -1.11 1.44 13.40
C LEU A 180 -0.69 2.88 13.14
N ILE A 181 -1.28 3.46 12.11
CA ILE A 181 -1.00 4.83 11.68
C ILE A 181 -2.28 5.65 11.83
N LYS A 182 -2.18 6.78 12.53
CA LYS A 182 -3.18 7.86 12.52
C LYS A 182 -2.99 8.69 11.25
N SER A 183 -4.06 8.91 10.51
CA SER A 183 -4.08 9.72 9.29
C SER A 183 -4.83 11.03 9.52
N GLU A 184 -4.17 12.14 9.35
CA GLU A 184 -4.76 13.48 9.42
C GLU A 184 -4.74 14.13 8.03
N LEU A 185 -5.91 14.55 7.54
CA LEU A 185 -5.99 15.29 6.29
C LEU A 185 -5.64 16.75 6.54
N LYS A 186 -4.55 17.22 5.91
CA LYS A 186 -4.15 18.64 5.91
C LYS A 186 -4.26 19.20 4.49
N PRO A 187 -4.34 20.54 4.33
CA PRO A 187 -4.34 21.16 3.00
C PRO A 187 -3.14 20.77 2.14
N THR A 188 -2.01 20.46 2.77
CA THR A 188 -0.76 20.01 2.12
C THR A 188 -0.72 18.52 1.80
N GLY A 189 -1.74 17.74 2.20
CA GLY A 189 -1.83 16.29 2.05
C GLY A 189 -2.06 15.56 3.35
N SER A 190 -2.11 14.22 3.29
CA SER A 190 -2.26 13.39 4.49
C SER A 190 -0.96 13.35 5.30
N VAL A 191 -1.06 13.63 6.58
CA VAL A 191 0.03 13.46 7.57
C VAL A 191 -0.23 12.19 8.34
N TYR A 192 0.81 11.37 8.48
CA TYR A 192 0.74 10.08 9.15
C TYR A 192 1.57 10.10 10.43
N THR A 193 0.96 9.62 11.53
CA THR A 193 1.62 9.46 12.83
C THR A 193 1.51 8.00 13.26
N LYS A 194 2.65 7.34 13.48
CA LYS A 194 2.69 5.99 14.01
C LYS A 194 2.28 5.99 15.48
N LEU A 195 1.27 5.20 15.82
CA LEU A 195 0.80 5.02 17.19
C LEU A 195 1.48 3.85 17.88
N TRP A 196 1.60 2.71 17.19
CA TRP A 196 2.30 1.53 17.69
C TRP A 196 2.81 0.64 16.54
N SER A 197 3.65 -0.31 16.89
CA SER A 197 4.19 -1.33 15.99
C SER A 197 4.15 -2.70 16.67
N VAL A 198 3.77 -3.73 15.91
CA VAL A 198 3.83 -5.14 16.31
C VAL A 198 4.76 -5.87 15.36
N ARG A 199 5.80 -6.53 15.90
CA ARG A 199 6.78 -7.29 15.11
C ARG A 199 6.32 -8.71 14.85
N LEU A 200 6.75 -9.25 13.71
CA LEU A 200 6.68 -10.66 13.38
C LEU A 200 7.99 -11.31 13.85
N ASN A 201 7.91 -12.28 14.77
CA ASN A 201 9.08 -12.88 15.42
C ASN A 201 9.25 -14.38 15.07
N GLY A 202 8.49 -14.88 14.12
CA GLY A 202 8.64 -16.25 13.64
C GLY A 202 10.02 -16.48 13.00
N LYS A 203 10.63 -17.62 13.32
CA LYS A 203 11.91 -18.07 12.76
C LYS A 203 11.69 -18.96 11.56
#